data_98a45a620cf93ac18e71d95ded79541d
#
_entry.id   98a45a620cf93ac18e71d95ded79541d
#
_cell.length_a   1.000
_cell.length_b   1.000
_cell.length_c   1.000
_cell.angle_alpha   90.00
_cell.angle_beta   90.00
_cell.angle_gamma   90.00
#
_symmetry.space_group_name_H-M   'P 1'
#
loop_
_entity.id
_entity.type
_entity.pdbx_description
1 polymer ?
#
loop_
_entity_poly.entity_id
_entity_poly.type
_entity_poly.pdbx_seq_one_letter_code
_entity_poly.pdbx_strand_id
1 'polypeptide(L)'
;VTDSRDLNDLNAHLLVDPSWVEKHRRNPDIILLDARAKGYAAGHIPGAHWIDVKALKDNTSHTFAAVDALRAVLEKCGVSSGATIVVYDEGNSVLATRLFYVLEYYGLRDQVKLLNGGFAAWTAVGKEVSAEVPDAEEGTLALFAEPLLVVTKEDIQAGLKDSLLLDTRSALEYAGADLRSNRKGGHLPGAIHKEWKEALGAADTDGVVRFKDALTLKREFADAGINPAKTIVPYCQSNQRGAHTYFVLRLIGYPDIRPYEGSWEEWGNDEDTEVTRL
;
A
#
# COMPACT_ATOMS: atom_id res chain seq x y z
N VAL A 1 -17.28 -0.36 -26.31
CA VAL A 1 -18.03 0.76 -25.71
C VAL A 1 -17.90 0.56 -24.21
N THR A 2 -17.08 1.37 -23.54
CA THR A 2 -16.89 1.38 -22.08
C THR A 2 -18.19 1.85 -21.44
N ASP A 3 -18.77 1.05 -20.56
CA ASP A 3 -19.97 1.45 -19.80
C ASP A 3 -19.59 2.64 -18.90
N SER A 4 -20.34 3.74 -18.98
CA SER A 4 -20.10 4.93 -18.15
C SER A 4 -20.15 4.64 -16.64
N ARG A 5 -20.77 3.53 -16.24
CA ARG A 5 -20.79 3.03 -14.86
C ARG A 5 -19.42 2.55 -14.39
N ASP A 6 -18.58 2.01 -15.29
CA ASP A 6 -17.23 1.55 -14.96
C ASP A 6 -16.26 2.67 -14.58
N LEU A 7 -16.50 3.90 -15.06
CA LEU A 7 -15.67 5.06 -14.74
C LEU A 7 -16.05 5.72 -13.42
N ASN A 8 -17.33 5.67 -13.02
CA ASN A 8 -17.82 6.33 -11.82
C ASN A 8 -17.33 5.68 -10.50
N ASP A 9 -16.94 4.40 -10.56
CA ASP A 9 -16.46 3.67 -9.39
C ASP A 9 -14.93 3.75 -9.20
N LEU A 10 -14.21 4.39 -10.13
CA LEU A 10 -12.76 4.50 -10.02
C LEU A 10 -12.35 5.66 -9.11
N ASN A 11 -11.35 5.40 -8.26
CA ASN A 11 -10.75 6.41 -7.38
C ASN A 11 -9.45 6.99 -7.99
N ALA A 12 -9.53 7.45 -9.25
CA ALA A 12 -8.38 7.99 -9.99
C ALA A 12 -7.67 9.13 -9.26
N HIS A 13 -8.38 9.86 -8.39
CA HIS A 13 -7.85 10.95 -7.57
C HIS A 13 -6.82 10.49 -6.52
N LEU A 14 -6.70 9.19 -6.26
CA LEU A 14 -5.68 8.62 -5.36
C LEU A 14 -4.28 8.62 -5.97
N LEU A 15 -4.17 8.66 -7.31
CA LEU A 15 -2.90 8.78 -8.01
C LEU A 15 -2.66 10.20 -8.47
N VAL A 16 -1.45 10.69 -8.27
CA VAL A 16 -0.97 11.98 -8.79
C VAL A 16 0.32 11.76 -9.58
N ASP A 17 0.62 12.68 -10.50
CA ASP A 17 1.84 12.70 -11.28
C ASP A 17 2.83 13.78 -10.78
N PRO A 18 4.08 13.82 -11.30
CA PRO A 18 5.05 14.85 -10.92
C PRO A 18 4.59 16.28 -11.18
N SER A 19 3.78 16.53 -12.22
CA SER A 19 3.26 17.86 -12.53
C SER A 19 2.27 18.32 -11.48
N TRP A 20 1.40 17.42 -11.02
CA TRP A 20 0.47 17.71 -9.94
C TRP A 20 1.23 18.04 -8.63
N VAL A 21 2.25 17.24 -8.28
CA VAL A 21 3.06 17.47 -7.08
C VAL A 21 3.78 18.81 -7.17
N GLU A 22 4.43 19.13 -8.30
CA GLU A 22 5.12 20.42 -8.49
C GLU A 22 4.17 21.62 -8.30
N LYS A 23 2.96 21.51 -8.82
CA LYS A 23 1.94 22.57 -8.72
C LYS A 23 1.47 22.79 -7.29
N HIS A 24 1.39 21.75 -6.48
CA HIS A 24 0.73 21.77 -5.18
C HIS A 24 1.67 21.71 -3.98
N ARG A 25 2.93 21.26 -4.12
CA ARG A 25 3.86 21.03 -3.01
C ARG A 25 4.18 22.24 -2.12
N ARG A 26 3.88 23.44 -2.59
CA ARG A 26 4.08 24.69 -1.81
C ARG A 26 2.83 25.12 -1.04
N ASN A 27 1.72 24.39 -1.21
CA ASN A 27 0.53 24.60 -0.40
C ASN A 27 0.78 24.00 1.00
N PRO A 28 0.61 24.76 2.09
CA PRO A 28 0.85 24.26 3.46
C PRO A 28 -0.09 23.11 3.86
N ASP A 29 -1.23 22.95 3.18
CA ASP A 29 -2.16 21.85 3.41
C ASP A 29 -1.75 20.55 2.68
N ILE A 30 -0.65 20.56 1.91
CA ILE A 30 -0.12 19.41 1.20
C ILE A 30 1.20 18.96 1.82
N ILE A 31 1.20 17.78 2.42
CA ILE A 31 2.39 17.19 3.06
C ILE A 31 2.93 16.07 2.20
N LEU A 32 4.22 16.15 1.84
CA LEU A 32 4.91 15.10 1.09
C LEU A 32 5.65 14.18 2.06
N LEU A 33 5.44 12.87 1.94
CA LEU A 33 6.11 11.85 2.73
C LEU A 33 6.91 10.90 1.83
N ASP A 34 8.21 10.87 2.04
CA ASP A 34 9.16 9.97 1.38
C ASP A 34 9.25 8.67 2.17
N ALA A 35 8.75 7.59 1.57
CA ALA A 35 8.73 6.26 2.16
C ALA A 35 9.92 5.38 1.73
N ARG A 36 10.92 5.92 1.02
CA ARG A 36 12.08 5.16 0.55
C ARG A 36 12.89 4.60 1.72
N ALA A 37 13.38 3.38 1.56
CA ALA A 37 14.23 2.74 2.58
C ALA A 37 15.61 3.42 2.70
N LYS A 38 16.08 4.09 1.65
CA LYS A 38 17.37 4.78 1.57
C LYS A 38 17.33 5.89 0.53
N GLY A 39 18.34 6.77 0.55
CA GLY A 39 18.52 7.80 -0.47
C GLY A 39 17.93 9.16 -0.12
N TYR A 40 17.07 9.27 0.88
CA TYR A 40 16.46 10.53 1.28
C TYR A 40 17.51 11.65 1.55
N ALA A 41 18.54 11.37 2.36
CA ALA A 41 19.57 12.34 2.70
C ALA A 41 20.42 12.77 1.51
N ALA A 42 20.55 11.92 0.48
CA ALA A 42 21.28 12.26 -0.74
C ALA A 42 20.45 13.12 -1.70
N GLY A 43 19.12 13.05 -1.59
CA GLY A 43 18.20 13.86 -2.38
C GLY A 43 16.78 13.33 -2.34
N HIS A 44 15.83 14.24 -2.24
CA HIS A 44 14.39 13.97 -2.17
C HIS A 44 13.59 15.07 -2.87
N ILE A 45 12.30 14.89 -3.04
CA ILE A 45 11.40 15.94 -3.55
C ILE A 45 11.42 17.11 -2.55
N PRO A 46 11.68 18.35 -3.00
CA PRO A 46 11.76 19.49 -2.09
C PRO A 46 10.51 19.65 -1.23
N GLY A 47 10.68 19.74 0.07
CA GLY A 47 9.59 19.81 1.05
C GLY A 47 9.08 18.46 1.55
N ALA A 48 9.62 17.34 1.08
CA ALA A 48 9.25 16.02 1.56
C ALA A 48 9.95 15.66 2.88
N HIS A 49 9.19 15.07 3.80
CA HIS A 49 9.69 14.46 5.04
C HIS A 49 9.85 12.95 4.88
N TRP A 50 10.86 12.39 5.52
CA TRP A 50 11.11 10.96 5.48
C TRP A 50 10.33 10.20 6.56
N ILE A 51 9.77 9.05 6.18
CA ILE A 51 9.09 8.12 7.09
C ILE A 51 9.76 6.74 6.99
N ASP A 52 10.18 6.21 8.14
CA ASP A 52 10.65 4.82 8.22
C ASP A 52 9.46 3.85 8.18
N VAL A 53 9.21 3.27 7.01
CA VAL A 53 8.11 2.32 6.81
C VAL A 53 8.27 1.04 7.62
N LYS A 54 9.50 0.64 7.96
CA LYS A 54 9.75 -0.53 8.83
C LYS A 54 9.24 -0.32 10.24
N ALA A 55 9.24 0.92 10.73
CA ALA A 55 8.74 1.28 12.04
C ALA A 55 7.22 1.24 12.17
N LEU A 56 6.49 1.01 11.07
CA LEU A 56 5.02 0.95 11.07
C LEU A 56 4.45 -0.41 11.53
N LYS A 57 5.29 -1.40 11.73
CA LYS A 57 4.89 -2.74 12.14
C LYS A 57 5.62 -3.18 13.42
N ASP A 58 4.88 -3.81 14.32
CA ASP A 58 5.46 -4.59 15.41
C ASP A 58 5.65 -6.05 14.93
N ASN A 59 6.89 -6.42 14.67
CA ASN A 59 7.23 -7.76 14.17
C ASN A 59 7.06 -8.86 15.23
N THR A 60 6.91 -8.52 16.49
CA THR A 60 6.69 -9.50 17.57
C THR A 60 5.23 -9.95 17.63
N SER A 61 4.32 -9.00 17.54
CA SER A 61 2.87 -9.25 17.56
C SER A 61 2.26 -9.40 16.15
N HIS A 62 3.05 -9.24 15.09
CA HIS A 62 2.60 -9.27 13.69
C HIS A 62 1.47 -8.29 13.37
N THR A 63 1.40 -7.18 14.09
CA THR A 63 0.40 -6.13 13.92
C THR A 63 1.05 -4.76 13.73
N PHE A 64 0.26 -3.70 13.75
CA PHE A 64 0.75 -2.33 13.63
C PHE A 64 1.58 -1.92 14.85
N ALA A 65 2.59 -1.08 14.62
CA ALA A 65 3.32 -0.42 15.70
C ALA A 65 2.40 0.52 16.51
N ALA A 66 2.88 0.96 17.67
CA ALA A 66 2.10 1.84 18.55
C ALA A 66 1.67 3.13 17.83
N VAL A 67 0.38 3.42 17.85
CA VAL A 67 -0.22 4.58 17.16
C VAL A 67 0.35 5.92 17.61
N ASP A 68 0.71 6.04 18.88
CA ASP A 68 1.29 7.28 19.44
C ASP A 68 2.65 7.61 18.81
N ALA A 69 3.46 6.60 18.50
CA ALA A 69 4.73 6.79 17.80
C ALA A 69 4.50 7.30 16.36
N LEU A 70 3.55 6.74 15.66
CA LEU A 70 3.18 7.19 14.31
C LEU A 70 2.63 8.62 14.36
N ARG A 71 1.72 8.91 15.29
CA ARG A 71 1.15 10.26 15.48
C ARG A 71 2.25 11.29 15.69
N ALA A 72 3.17 11.06 16.62
CA ALA A 72 4.26 11.99 16.92
C ALA A 72 5.16 12.26 15.70
N VAL A 73 5.44 11.23 14.88
CA VAL A 73 6.23 11.42 13.65
C VAL A 73 5.45 12.25 12.63
N LEU A 74 4.17 11.97 12.42
CA LEU A 74 3.34 12.71 11.46
C LEU A 74 3.15 14.17 11.87
N GLU A 75 2.92 14.45 13.16
CA GLU A 75 2.80 15.81 13.70
C GLU A 75 4.10 16.60 13.49
N LYS A 76 5.26 15.99 13.72
CA LYS A 76 6.57 16.61 13.41
C LYS A 76 6.77 16.90 11.93
N CYS A 77 6.14 16.13 11.05
CA CYS A 77 6.12 16.40 9.61
C CYS A 77 5.11 17.51 9.22
N GLY A 78 4.42 18.10 10.18
CA GLY A 78 3.41 19.14 9.94
C GLY A 78 2.03 18.59 9.58
N VAL A 79 1.77 17.29 9.74
CA VAL A 79 0.46 16.72 9.42
C VAL A 79 -0.56 17.12 10.47
N SER A 80 -1.61 17.78 10.03
CA SER A 80 -2.79 18.13 10.83
C SER A 80 -4.05 17.50 10.23
N SER A 81 -5.11 17.47 11.02
CA SER A 81 -6.43 17.04 10.56
C SER A 81 -6.86 17.82 9.31
N GLY A 82 -7.27 17.13 8.26
CA GLY A 82 -7.68 17.73 6.99
C GLY A 82 -6.56 18.00 5.98
N ALA A 83 -5.29 17.79 6.34
CA ALA A 83 -4.18 17.88 5.39
C ALA A 83 -4.31 16.79 4.30
N THR A 84 -3.87 17.10 3.09
CA THR A 84 -3.66 16.10 2.04
C THR A 84 -2.23 15.60 2.11
N ILE A 85 -2.08 14.29 2.22
CA ILE A 85 -0.78 13.63 2.30
C ILE A 85 -0.47 12.98 0.95
N VAL A 86 0.71 13.26 0.39
CA VAL A 86 1.20 12.57 -0.81
C VAL A 86 2.37 11.70 -0.43
N VAL A 87 2.21 10.40 -0.61
CA VAL A 87 3.27 9.42 -0.32
C VAL A 87 3.98 9.00 -1.59
N TYR A 88 5.27 8.75 -1.51
CA TYR A 88 6.05 8.19 -2.62
C TYR A 88 7.19 7.31 -2.12
N ASP A 89 7.66 6.43 -2.98
CA ASP A 89 8.90 5.68 -2.78
C ASP A 89 9.81 5.78 -3.98
N GLU A 90 10.71 4.82 -4.18
CA GLU A 90 11.64 4.80 -5.31
C GLU A 90 10.93 4.73 -6.66
N GLY A 91 9.82 3.96 -6.77
CA GLY A 91 9.08 3.86 -8.03
C GLY A 91 8.15 2.66 -8.16
N ASN A 92 8.41 1.54 -7.47
CA ASN A 92 7.54 0.35 -7.55
C ASN A 92 6.31 0.44 -6.64
N SER A 93 6.24 1.46 -5.83
CA SER A 93 5.14 1.81 -4.93
C SER A 93 4.88 0.85 -3.75
N VAL A 94 5.76 -0.13 -3.49
CA VAL A 94 5.55 -1.11 -2.38
C VAL A 94 5.60 -0.42 -1.01
N LEU A 95 6.62 0.41 -0.77
CA LEU A 95 6.76 1.12 0.51
C LEU A 95 5.76 2.27 0.63
N ALA A 96 5.51 2.99 -0.46
CA ALA A 96 4.52 4.07 -0.49
C ALA A 96 3.11 3.54 -0.23
N THR A 97 2.72 2.42 -0.82
CA THR A 97 1.40 1.81 -0.58
C THR A 97 1.29 1.18 0.80
N ARG A 98 2.39 0.71 1.39
CA ARG A 98 2.41 0.28 2.78
C ARG A 98 2.09 1.47 3.71
N LEU A 99 2.73 2.60 3.52
CA LEU A 99 2.43 3.83 4.26
C LEU A 99 0.99 4.29 4.01
N PHE A 100 0.55 4.32 2.76
CA PHE A 100 -0.83 4.65 2.38
C PHE A 100 -1.86 3.83 3.17
N TYR A 101 -1.70 2.50 3.20
CA TYR A 101 -2.60 1.61 3.92
C TYR A 101 -2.63 1.88 5.43
N VAL A 102 -1.46 2.05 6.05
CA VAL A 102 -1.37 2.34 7.50
C VAL A 102 -2.04 3.66 7.85
N LEU A 103 -1.88 4.68 7.00
CA LEU A 103 -2.55 5.98 7.20
C LEU A 103 -4.08 5.85 7.08
N GLU A 104 -4.59 5.11 6.09
CA GLU A 104 -6.03 4.84 5.98
C GLU A 104 -6.56 4.03 7.16
N TYR A 105 -5.80 3.02 7.62
CA TYR A 105 -6.15 2.23 8.81
C TYR A 105 -6.29 3.09 10.06
N TYR A 106 -5.51 4.15 10.19
CA TYR A 106 -5.60 5.09 11.31
C TYR A 106 -6.51 6.30 11.05
N GLY A 107 -7.45 6.18 10.13
CA GLY A 107 -8.55 7.13 9.96
C GLY A 107 -8.28 8.27 8.98
N LEU A 108 -7.15 8.25 8.25
CA LEU A 108 -6.81 9.27 7.26
C LEU A 108 -7.30 8.90 5.84
N ARG A 109 -8.37 8.11 5.76
CA ARG A 109 -8.97 7.72 4.48
C ARG A 109 -9.36 8.97 3.69
N ASP A 110 -9.13 8.91 2.38
CA ASP A 110 -9.39 9.99 1.42
C ASP A 110 -8.50 11.24 1.58
N GLN A 111 -7.59 11.27 2.56
CA GLN A 111 -6.58 12.31 2.72
C GLN A 111 -5.24 11.95 2.08
N VAL A 112 -5.05 10.69 1.67
CA VAL A 112 -3.77 10.18 1.17
C VAL A 112 -3.82 9.98 -0.33
N LYS A 113 -2.78 10.45 -1.01
CA LYS A 113 -2.53 10.25 -2.45
C LYS A 113 -1.16 9.61 -2.63
N LEU A 114 -0.95 9.00 -3.79
CA LEU A 114 0.30 8.35 -4.14
C LEU A 114 0.87 8.94 -5.42
N LEU A 115 2.17 9.28 -5.40
CA LEU A 115 2.89 9.71 -6.61
C LEU A 115 3.20 8.49 -7.48
N ASN A 116 2.53 8.40 -8.64
CA ASN A 116 2.69 7.31 -9.59
C ASN A 116 4.09 7.30 -10.23
N GLY A 117 4.80 6.20 -10.04
CA GLY A 117 6.20 6.07 -10.46
C GLY A 117 7.21 6.67 -9.48
N GLY A 118 6.76 7.23 -8.37
CA GLY A 118 7.59 7.66 -7.24
C GLY A 118 8.69 8.67 -7.58
N PHE A 119 9.80 8.56 -6.85
CA PHE A 119 10.97 9.43 -7.04
C PHE A 119 11.59 9.27 -8.44
N ALA A 120 11.55 8.05 -9.00
CA ALA A 120 12.02 7.80 -10.36
C ALA A 120 11.23 8.65 -11.40
N ALA A 121 9.90 8.72 -11.27
CA ALA A 121 9.08 9.55 -12.15
C ALA A 121 9.38 11.05 -11.98
N TRP A 122 9.63 11.49 -10.76
CA TRP A 122 9.99 12.88 -10.45
C TRP A 122 11.29 13.30 -11.13
N THR A 123 12.34 12.48 -11.00
CA THR A 123 13.67 12.76 -11.58
C THR A 123 13.69 12.61 -13.09
N ALA A 124 12.96 11.65 -13.66
CA ALA A 124 12.88 11.43 -15.10
C ALA A 124 12.35 12.65 -15.87
N VAL A 125 11.47 13.43 -15.27
CA VAL A 125 10.96 14.69 -15.87
C VAL A 125 11.80 15.91 -15.50
N GLY A 126 13.01 15.71 -14.93
CA GLY A 126 13.98 16.77 -14.66
C GLY A 126 13.56 17.75 -13.55
N LYS A 127 12.73 17.32 -12.59
CA LYS A 127 12.31 18.17 -11.49
C LYS A 127 13.42 18.35 -10.46
N GLU A 128 13.35 19.45 -9.72
CA GLU A 128 14.29 19.80 -8.65
C GLU A 128 14.36 18.72 -7.57
N VAL A 129 15.57 18.47 -7.09
CA VAL A 129 15.87 17.57 -5.97
C VAL A 129 16.59 18.37 -4.89
N SER A 130 16.24 18.18 -3.64
CA SER A 130 16.85 18.83 -2.48
C SER A 130 17.38 17.78 -1.50
N ALA A 131 18.45 18.13 -0.82
CA ALA A 131 18.97 17.41 0.35
C ALA A 131 18.61 18.12 1.68
N GLU A 132 17.91 19.25 1.60
CA GLU A 132 17.49 20.03 2.77
C GLU A 132 16.29 19.36 3.45
N VAL A 133 16.45 19.02 4.73
CA VAL A 133 15.33 18.56 5.55
C VAL A 133 14.40 19.75 5.78
N PRO A 134 13.12 19.67 5.38
CA PRO A 134 12.21 20.80 5.53
C PRO A 134 11.88 21.06 7.00
N ASP A 135 11.83 22.32 7.37
CA ASP A 135 11.21 22.73 8.62
C ASP A 135 9.69 22.68 8.48
N ALA A 136 9.02 22.20 9.51
CA ALA A 136 7.56 22.22 9.59
C ALA A 136 7.11 22.72 10.96
N GLU A 137 6.03 23.49 10.98
CA GLU A 137 5.31 23.73 12.23
C GLU A 137 4.66 22.41 12.64
N GLU A 138 4.78 22.07 13.93
CA GLU A 138 4.21 20.83 14.46
C GLU A 138 2.69 20.80 14.26
N GLY A 139 2.21 19.75 13.64
CA GLY A 139 0.78 19.55 13.38
C GLY A 139 0.02 19.09 14.62
N THR A 140 -1.29 19.00 14.47
CA THR A 140 -2.18 18.41 15.49
C THR A 140 -3.07 17.38 14.82
N LEU A 141 -2.93 16.11 15.21
CA LEU A 141 -3.53 14.98 14.53
C LEU A 141 -4.21 14.02 15.52
N ALA A 142 -5.45 13.65 15.25
CA ALA A 142 -6.13 12.56 15.91
C ALA A 142 -6.11 11.32 15.00
N LEU A 143 -5.62 10.20 15.51
CA LEU A 143 -5.59 8.92 14.81
C LEU A 143 -6.48 7.91 15.52
N PHE A 144 -7.31 7.22 14.77
CA PHE A 144 -8.22 6.20 15.27
C PHE A 144 -8.11 4.96 14.39
N ALA A 145 -7.91 3.81 15.02
CA ALA A 145 -7.90 2.55 14.28
C ALA A 145 -9.27 2.24 13.67
N GLU A 146 -9.26 1.80 12.42
CA GLU A 146 -10.43 1.34 11.67
C GLU A 146 -10.44 -0.19 11.60
N PRO A 147 -11.07 -0.89 12.57
CA PRO A 147 -10.98 -2.35 12.67
C PRO A 147 -11.48 -3.09 11.43
N LEU A 148 -12.35 -2.46 10.63
CA LEU A 148 -12.87 -3.02 9.39
C LEU A 148 -11.86 -2.95 8.22
N LEU A 149 -10.69 -2.37 8.42
CA LEU A 149 -9.61 -2.34 7.42
C LEU A 149 -8.52 -3.39 7.68
N VAL A 150 -8.76 -4.36 8.54
CA VAL A 150 -7.79 -5.42 8.86
C VAL A 150 -8.51 -6.73 9.16
N VAL A 151 -7.83 -7.85 8.87
CA VAL A 151 -8.24 -9.20 9.28
C VAL A 151 -7.11 -9.81 10.09
N THR A 152 -7.48 -10.51 11.17
CA THR A 152 -6.55 -11.27 12.01
C THR A 152 -6.49 -12.75 11.61
N LYS A 153 -5.51 -13.48 12.12
CA LYS A 153 -5.44 -14.94 11.97
C LYS A 153 -6.68 -15.63 12.54
N GLU A 154 -7.14 -15.20 13.68
CA GLU A 154 -8.34 -15.71 14.36
C GLU A 154 -9.59 -15.51 13.53
N ASP A 155 -9.75 -14.36 12.86
CA ASP A 155 -10.88 -14.11 11.94
C ASP A 155 -10.87 -15.12 10.79
N ILE A 156 -9.70 -15.40 10.21
CA ILE A 156 -9.56 -16.37 9.11
C ILE A 156 -9.89 -17.78 9.60
N GLN A 157 -9.37 -18.18 10.77
CA GLN A 157 -9.64 -19.50 11.36
C GLN A 157 -11.10 -19.69 11.76
N ALA A 158 -11.78 -18.63 12.18
CA ALA A 158 -13.21 -18.65 12.48
C ALA A 158 -14.10 -18.77 11.23
N GLY A 159 -13.53 -18.52 10.06
CA GLY A 159 -14.22 -18.55 8.78
C GLY A 159 -14.90 -17.22 8.43
N LEU A 160 -14.29 -16.50 7.52
CA LEU A 160 -14.83 -15.26 6.99
C LEU A 160 -15.96 -15.54 5.99
N LYS A 161 -17.15 -15.01 6.24
CA LYS A 161 -18.27 -15.12 5.30
C LYS A 161 -18.07 -14.19 4.11
N ASP A 162 -18.49 -14.64 2.93
CA ASP A 162 -18.49 -13.86 1.68
C ASP A 162 -17.15 -13.14 1.41
N SER A 163 -16.06 -13.81 1.76
CA SER A 163 -14.70 -13.30 1.60
C SER A 163 -13.92 -14.07 0.53
N LEU A 164 -12.83 -13.46 0.08
CA LEU A 164 -11.87 -14.01 -0.84
C LEU A 164 -10.47 -13.71 -0.33
N LEU A 165 -9.73 -14.76 0.04
CA LEU A 165 -8.32 -14.66 0.40
C LEU A 165 -7.49 -14.50 -0.88
N LEU A 166 -6.62 -13.49 -0.91
CA LEU A 166 -5.84 -13.14 -2.09
C LEU A 166 -4.34 -13.13 -1.76
N ASP A 167 -3.64 -14.16 -2.24
CA ASP A 167 -2.19 -14.25 -2.11
C ASP A 167 -1.51 -13.38 -3.17
N THR A 168 -0.76 -12.38 -2.70
CA THR A 168 -0.09 -11.42 -3.58
C THR A 168 1.42 -11.67 -3.73
N ARG A 169 1.92 -12.80 -3.20
CA ARG A 169 3.31 -13.22 -3.30
C ARG A 169 3.65 -13.76 -4.69
N SER A 170 4.90 -14.16 -4.90
CA SER A 170 5.31 -14.83 -6.14
C SER A 170 4.63 -16.19 -6.32
N ALA A 171 4.57 -16.67 -7.56
CA ALA A 171 4.04 -17.99 -7.88
C ALA A 171 4.78 -19.11 -7.13
N LEU A 172 6.10 -19.00 -6.95
CA LEU A 172 6.91 -19.99 -6.22
C LEU A 172 6.59 -20.02 -4.72
N GLU A 173 6.35 -18.86 -4.10
CA GLU A 173 5.90 -18.76 -2.70
C GLU A 173 4.50 -19.37 -2.55
N TYR A 174 3.56 -19.06 -3.45
CA TYR A 174 2.20 -19.59 -3.45
C TYR A 174 2.17 -21.12 -3.63
N ALA A 175 2.96 -21.65 -4.53
CA ALA A 175 3.05 -23.10 -4.76
C ALA A 175 3.74 -23.85 -3.59
N GLY A 176 4.47 -23.16 -2.74
CA GLY A 176 5.24 -23.75 -1.65
C GLY A 176 6.63 -24.22 -2.06
N ALA A 177 7.09 -23.84 -3.25
CA ALA A 177 8.45 -24.14 -3.74
C ALA A 177 9.52 -23.21 -3.17
N ASP A 178 9.14 -21.97 -2.83
CA ASP A 178 9.99 -21.00 -2.12
C ASP A 178 9.45 -20.77 -0.70
N LEU A 179 10.11 -21.34 0.29
CA LEU A 179 9.74 -21.19 1.69
C LEU A 179 10.23 -19.85 2.28
N ARG A 180 11.19 -19.19 1.61
CA ARG A 180 11.96 -18.12 2.23
C ARG A 180 12.50 -18.56 3.59
N SER A 181 12.25 -17.80 4.68
CA SER A 181 12.65 -18.14 6.04
C SER A 181 11.50 -18.75 6.88
N ASN A 182 10.40 -19.17 6.24
CA ASN A 182 9.24 -19.70 6.97
C ASN A 182 9.35 -21.23 7.19
N ARG A 183 8.66 -21.73 8.22
CA ARG A 183 8.60 -23.17 8.53
C ARG A 183 7.77 -23.95 7.50
N LYS A 184 6.72 -23.32 6.96
CA LYS A 184 5.80 -23.92 5.99
C LYS A 184 5.85 -23.17 4.66
N GLY A 185 5.79 -23.88 3.55
CA GLY A 185 5.54 -23.35 2.22
C GLY A 185 4.11 -23.62 1.78
N GLY A 186 3.62 -22.88 0.79
CA GLY A 186 2.25 -22.97 0.27
C GLY A 186 1.48 -21.67 0.50
N HIS A 187 0.16 -21.78 0.57
CA HIS A 187 -0.76 -20.65 0.72
C HIS A 187 -1.91 -20.98 1.68
N LEU A 188 -2.65 -19.95 2.10
CA LEU A 188 -3.86 -20.11 2.90
C LEU A 188 -4.88 -20.96 2.13
N PRO A 189 -5.53 -21.95 2.77
CA PRO A 189 -6.54 -22.77 2.12
C PRO A 189 -7.63 -21.91 1.43
N GLY A 190 -7.88 -22.19 0.15
CA GLY A 190 -8.86 -21.47 -0.66
C GLY A 190 -8.42 -20.12 -1.20
N ALA A 191 -7.18 -19.67 -0.95
CA ALA A 191 -6.69 -18.41 -1.48
C ALA A 191 -6.51 -18.47 -3.01
N ILE A 192 -6.90 -17.39 -3.68
CA ILE A 192 -6.58 -17.13 -5.09
C ILE A 192 -5.20 -16.46 -5.16
N HIS A 193 -4.44 -16.75 -6.21
CA HIS A 193 -3.16 -16.11 -6.47
C HIS A 193 -3.29 -15.00 -7.51
N LYS A 194 -2.76 -13.81 -7.16
CA LYS A 194 -2.49 -12.73 -8.11
C LYS A 194 -1.31 -11.93 -7.60
N GLU A 195 -0.16 -12.06 -8.28
CA GLU A 195 1.07 -11.42 -7.85
C GLU A 195 0.97 -9.88 -7.90
N TRP A 196 1.42 -9.21 -6.85
CA TRP A 196 1.30 -7.75 -6.70
C TRP A 196 1.87 -6.95 -7.89
N LYS A 197 3.00 -7.41 -8.44
CA LYS A 197 3.68 -6.71 -9.53
C LYS A 197 2.93 -6.74 -10.86
N GLU A 198 1.96 -7.63 -11.03
CA GLU A 198 1.11 -7.66 -12.22
C GLU A 198 0.27 -6.39 -12.39
N ALA A 199 0.08 -5.60 -11.32
CA ALA A 199 -0.59 -4.31 -11.38
C ALA A 199 0.29 -3.19 -11.98
N LEU A 200 1.58 -3.45 -12.18
CA LEU A 200 2.51 -2.49 -12.75
C LEU A 200 2.65 -2.71 -14.26
N GLY A 201 2.75 -1.61 -14.99
CA GLY A 201 3.08 -1.62 -16.41
C GLY A 201 4.57 -1.91 -16.65
N ALA A 202 4.94 -2.10 -17.90
CA ALA A 202 6.35 -2.13 -18.29
C ALA A 202 7.03 -0.78 -17.98
N ALA A 203 8.34 -0.82 -17.72
CA ALA A 203 9.14 0.40 -17.62
C ALA A 203 9.08 1.19 -18.92
N ASP A 204 8.93 2.50 -18.83
CA ASP A 204 9.02 3.39 -19.99
C ASP A 204 10.47 3.59 -20.48
N THR A 205 10.67 4.48 -21.44
CA THR A 205 11.99 4.78 -22.02
C THR A 205 13.01 5.31 -21.00
N ASP A 206 12.52 5.90 -19.91
CA ASP A 206 13.34 6.44 -18.82
C ASP A 206 13.51 5.44 -17.66
N GLY A 207 13.02 4.21 -17.85
CA GLY A 207 13.06 3.15 -16.86
C GLY A 207 12.03 3.30 -15.73
N VAL A 208 11.06 4.20 -15.88
CA VAL A 208 10.03 4.46 -14.85
C VAL A 208 8.89 3.45 -14.97
N VAL A 209 8.59 2.82 -13.85
CA VAL A 209 7.46 1.89 -13.72
C VAL A 209 6.27 2.65 -13.10
N ARG A 210 5.08 2.43 -13.63
CA ARG A 210 3.83 3.01 -13.12
C ARG A 210 2.76 1.94 -13.03
N PHE A 211 1.71 2.22 -12.27
CA PHE A 211 0.51 1.39 -12.32
C PHE A 211 -0.06 1.36 -13.74
N LYS A 212 -0.60 0.21 -14.13
CA LYS A 212 -1.48 0.12 -15.29
C LYS A 212 -2.68 1.07 -15.09
N ASP A 213 -3.34 1.45 -16.18
CA ASP A 213 -4.55 2.26 -16.05
C ASP A 213 -5.64 1.52 -15.26
N ALA A 214 -6.48 2.28 -14.54
CA ALA A 214 -7.44 1.73 -13.61
C ALA A 214 -8.51 0.85 -14.28
N LEU A 215 -8.90 1.12 -15.53
CA LEU A 215 -9.84 0.26 -16.25
C LEU A 215 -9.24 -1.09 -16.63
N THR A 216 -7.98 -1.09 -17.07
CA THR A 216 -7.24 -2.32 -17.34
C THR A 216 -7.12 -3.16 -16.06
N LEU A 217 -6.75 -2.54 -14.94
CA LEU A 217 -6.67 -3.20 -13.64
C LEU A 217 -8.04 -3.79 -13.23
N LYS A 218 -9.11 -3.02 -13.35
CA LYS A 218 -10.46 -3.48 -13.02
C LYS A 218 -10.85 -4.73 -13.79
N ARG A 219 -10.54 -4.78 -15.09
CA ARG A 219 -10.79 -5.95 -15.94
C ARG A 219 -9.92 -7.14 -15.52
N GLU A 220 -8.61 -6.95 -15.36
CA GLU A 220 -7.68 -8.01 -14.97
C GLU A 220 -8.04 -8.64 -13.62
N PHE A 221 -8.51 -7.84 -12.65
CA PHE A 221 -8.96 -8.36 -11.36
C PHE A 221 -10.28 -9.14 -11.48
N ALA A 222 -11.22 -8.64 -12.28
CA ALA A 222 -12.47 -9.35 -12.56
C ALA A 222 -12.23 -10.68 -13.29
N ASP A 223 -11.37 -10.69 -14.32
CA ASP A 223 -10.99 -11.88 -15.08
C ASP A 223 -10.27 -12.93 -14.22
N ALA A 224 -9.54 -12.49 -13.20
CA ALA A 224 -8.94 -13.38 -12.20
C ALA A 224 -9.95 -13.93 -11.17
N GLY A 225 -11.23 -13.59 -11.29
CA GLY A 225 -12.28 -14.06 -10.39
C GLY A 225 -12.35 -13.29 -9.06
N ILE A 226 -11.68 -12.14 -8.94
CA ILE A 226 -11.70 -11.31 -7.76
C ILE A 226 -12.96 -10.45 -7.80
N ASN A 227 -13.99 -10.88 -7.07
CA ASN A 227 -15.34 -10.33 -7.14
C ASN A 227 -15.52 -9.16 -6.15
N PRO A 228 -15.89 -7.94 -6.61
CA PRO A 228 -16.08 -6.77 -5.74
C PRO A 228 -17.29 -6.90 -4.77
N ALA A 229 -18.17 -7.88 -4.96
CA ALA A 229 -19.27 -8.14 -4.01
C ALA A 229 -18.79 -8.89 -2.75
N LYS A 230 -17.55 -9.36 -2.73
CA LYS A 230 -16.95 -10.04 -1.58
C LYS A 230 -16.00 -9.13 -0.81
N THR A 231 -15.79 -9.44 0.47
CA THR A 231 -14.64 -8.90 1.22
C THR A 231 -13.35 -9.47 0.65
N ILE A 232 -12.47 -8.63 0.13
CA ILE A 232 -11.17 -9.07 -0.38
C ILE A 232 -10.13 -8.97 0.71
N VAL A 233 -9.41 -10.06 0.95
CA VAL A 233 -8.40 -10.19 2.01
C VAL A 233 -7.02 -10.43 1.38
N PRO A 234 -6.32 -9.37 0.93
CA PRO A 234 -4.97 -9.51 0.42
C PRO A 234 -3.98 -9.81 1.56
N TYR A 235 -3.00 -10.66 1.28
CA TYR A 235 -1.88 -10.95 2.17
C TYR A 235 -0.61 -11.22 1.37
N CYS A 236 0.54 -11.13 2.04
CA CYS A 236 1.81 -11.52 1.45
C CYS A 236 2.74 -12.17 2.49
N GLN A 237 4.00 -11.78 2.58
CA GLN A 237 4.91 -12.24 3.66
C GLN A 237 4.67 -11.46 4.96
N SER A 238 4.66 -10.12 4.89
CA SER A 238 4.53 -9.20 6.03
C SER A 238 3.61 -8.00 5.75
N ASN A 239 2.69 -8.18 4.81
CA ASN A 239 1.69 -7.21 4.35
C ASN A 239 2.25 -5.91 3.71
N GLN A 240 3.45 -5.90 3.15
CA GLN A 240 3.90 -4.80 2.29
C GLN A 240 3.34 -4.94 0.87
N ARG A 241 3.51 -6.11 0.24
CA ARG A 241 2.93 -6.43 -1.08
C ARG A 241 1.41 -6.55 -1.01
N GLY A 242 0.86 -7.01 0.12
CA GLY A 242 -0.58 -7.01 0.39
C GLY A 242 -1.15 -5.59 0.43
N ALA A 243 -0.46 -4.65 1.05
CA ALA A 243 -0.83 -3.24 1.04
C ALA A 243 -0.76 -2.61 -0.36
N HIS A 244 0.17 -3.06 -1.22
CA HIS A 244 0.19 -2.65 -2.62
C HIS A 244 -1.10 -3.08 -3.34
N THR A 245 -1.52 -4.31 -3.16
CA THR A 245 -2.79 -4.80 -3.72
C THR A 245 -4.01 -4.11 -3.09
N TYR A 246 -3.97 -3.81 -1.78
CA TYR A 246 -4.98 -2.96 -1.12
C TYR A 246 -5.16 -1.63 -1.86
N PHE A 247 -4.05 -0.93 -2.15
CA PHE A 247 -4.10 0.32 -2.90
C PHE A 247 -4.72 0.14 -4.30
N VAL A 248 -4.32 -0.91 -5.04
CA VAL A 248 -4.89 -1.20 -6.36
C VAL A 248 -6.40 -1.42 -6.28
N LEU A 249 -6.86 -2.21 -5.31
CA LEU A 249 -8.29 -2.46 -5.09
C LEU A 249 -9.05 -1.18 -4.71
N ARG A 250 -8.43 -0.30 -3.91
CA ARG A 250 -8.97 1.04 -3.63
C ARG A 250 -9.09 1.87 -4.91
N LEU A 251 -8.04 1.86 -5.74
CA LEU A 251 -7.99 2.61 -7.00
C LEU A 251 -9.10 2.20 -7.97
N ILE A 252 -9.37 0.89 -8.06
CA ILE A 252 -10.40 0.34 -8.95
C ILE A 252 -11.80 0.26 -8.32
N GLY A 253 -11.98 0.83 -7.11
CA GLY A 253 -13.29 1.05 -6.51
C GLY A 253 -13.91 -0.15 -5.78
N TYR A 254 -13.10 -1.11 -5.34
CA TYR A 254 -13.62 -2.22 -4.52
C TYR A 254 -14.07 -1.68 -3.15
N PRO A 255 -15.28 -2.02 -2.69
CA PRO A 255 -15.85 -1.38 -1.50
C PRO A 255 -15.36 -1.94 -0.17
N ASP A 256 -14.98 -3.22 -0.12
CA ASP A 256 -14.62 -3.92 1.12
C ASP A 256 -13.29 -4.68 0.95
N ILE A 257 -12.23 -4.09 1.47
CA ILE A 257 -10.86 -4.60 1.37
C ILE A 257 -10.26 -4.62 2.77
N ARG A 258 -9.89 -5.81 3.24
CA ARG A 258 -9.38 -6.02 4.61
C ARG A 258 -8.10 -6.85 4.58
N PRO A 259 -6.91 -6.25 4.42
CA PRO A 259 -5.65 -6.99 4.44
C PRO A 259 -5.48 -7.84 5.71
N TYR A 260 -4.88 -9.02 5.53
CA TYR A 260 -4.41 -9.82 6.66
C TYR A 260 -3.01 -9.34 7.06
N GLU A 261 -2.95 -8.56 8.15
CA GLU A 261 -1.71 -7.88 8.59
C GLU A 261 -0.61 -8.85 9.00
N GLY A 262 -0.93 -9.95 9.68
CA GLY A 262 0.02 -10.99 10.07
C GLY A 262 0.65 -11.70 8.89
N SER A 263 -0.11 -11.91 7.82
CA SER A 263 0.35 -12.49 6.56
C SER A 263 1.04 -13.86 6.73
N TRP A 264 1.87 -14.26 5.77
CA TRP A 264 2.53 -15.57 5.80
C TRP A 264 3.59 -15.68 6.91
N GLU A 265 4.19 -14.56 7.32
CA GLU A 265 5.13 -14.51 8.43
C GLU A 265 4.50 -15.02 9.74
N GLU A 266 3.22 -14.74 9.97
CA GLU A 266 2.45 -15.31 11.06
C GLU A 266 1.94 -16.71 10.72
N TRP A 267 1.18 -16.84 9.63
CA TRP A 267 0.50 -18.10 9.26
C TRP A 267 1.45 -19.25 8.96
N GLY A 268 2.49 -19.02 8.17
CA GLY A 268 3.46 -20.04 7.73
C GLY A 268 4.42 -20.51 8.83
N ASN A 269 4.43 -19.85 9.98
CA ASN A 269 5.29 -20.17 11.13
C ASN A 269 4.51 -20.68 12.37
N ASP A 270 3.18 -20.64 12.32
CA ASP A 270 2.30 -21.18 13.35
C ASP A 270 2.02 -22.66 13.06
N GLU A 271 2.25 -23.54 14.05
CA GLU A 271 2.08 -24.99 13.91
C GLU A 271 0.63 -25.41 13.67
N ASP A 272 -0.32 -24.64 14.23
CA ASP A 272 -1.75 -24.95 14.21
C ASP A 272 -2.48 -24.46 12.95
N THR A 273 -1.78 -23.85 11.99
CA THR A 273 -2.38 -23.37 10.74
C THR A 273 -2.30 -24.43 9.62
N GLU A 274 -3.36 -24.57 8.86
CA GLU A 274 -3.40 -25.40 7.65
C GLU A 274 -2.83 -24.66 6.45
N VAL A 275 -2.20 -25.40 5.54
CA VAL A 275 -1.65 -24.85 4.29
C VAL A 275 -2.04 -25.71 3.11
N THR A 276 -2.22 -25.06 1.95
CA THR A 276 -2.36 -25.74 0.65
C THR A 276 -1.07 -25.54 -0.14
N ARG A 277 -0.71 -26.55 -0.93
CA ARG A 277 0.44 -26.54 -1.87
C ARG A 277 -0.02 -26.97 -3.24
N LEU A 278 0.64 -26.51 -4.29
CA LEU A 278 0.47 -26.97 -5.67
C LEU A 278 1.44 -28.08 -6.00
#